data_87da6405b1c6f95389caeab7524edd35
#
_entry.id   87da6405b1c6f95389caeab7524edd35
#
_cell.length_a   1.000
_cell.length_b   1.000
_cell.length_c   1.000
_cell.angle_alpha   90.00
_cell.angle_beta   90.00
_cell.angle_gamma   90.00
#
_symmetry.space_group_name_H-M   'P 1'
#
loop_
_entity.id
_entity.type
_entity.pdbx_description
1 polymer ?
#
loop_
_entity_poly.entity_id
_entity_poly.type
_entity_poly.pdbx_seq_one_letter_code
_entity_poly.pdbx_strand_id
1 'polypeptide(L)'
;MDTKIEEEIGRLEKIVEEKFNTFNEEKNAVSVKIHEIQKDIDQGRSKTPRVELYKQQDDLKKEIKSLTHSFMNDRDSIYSKITRLEETKKKIEDNTRLGKESIDHNLKNIQDFIDRGNTNEMFVAMEAIKNSIIIMNNELKSLKKVDDT
;
A
#
# COMPACT_ATOMS: atom_id res chain seq x y z
N MET A 1 -12.30 -3.25 -11.60
CA MET A 1 -11.23 -4.12 -11.10
C MET A 1 -10.08 -3.41 -10.44
N ASP A 2 -9.61 -2.35 -11.00
CA ASP A 2 -8.70 -1.43 -10.34
C ASP A 2 -9.29 -0.90 -9.03
N THR A 3 -10.62 -0.88 -8.94
CA THR A 3 -11.37 -0.41 -7.79
C THR A 3 -11.05 -1.19 -6.50
N LYS A 4 -10.88 -2.51 -6.59
CA LYS A 4 -10.56 -3.34 -5.41
C LYS A 4 -9.15 -3.09 -4.89
N ILE A 5 -8.19 -2.91 -5.78
CA ILE A 5 -6.81 -2.57 -5.39
C ILE A 5 -6.79 -1.17 -4.79
N GLU A 6 -7.48 -0.21 -5.38
CA GLU A 6 -7.59 1.14 -4.87
C GLU A 6 -8.25 1.19 -3.50
N GLU A 7 -9.31 0.39 -3.29
CA GLU A 7 -9.97 0.25 -2.00
C GLU A 7 -9.01 -0.31 -0.94
N GLU A 8 -8.23 -1.33 -1.30
CA GLU A 8 -7.26 -1.93 -0.38
C GLU A 8 -6.13 -0.96 -0.04
N ILE A 9 -5.62 -0.21 -1.02
CA ILE A 9 -4.62 0.84 -0.80
C ILE A 9 -5.20 1.90 0.15
N GLY A 10 -6.42 2.36 -0.10
CA GLY A 10 -7.10 3.33 0.76
C GLY A 10 -7.29 2.82 2.17
N ARG A 11 -7.64 1.54 2.34
CA ARG A 11 -7.78 0.90 3.64
C ARG A 11 -6.45 0.90 4.40
N LEU A 12 -5.36 0.54 3.71
CA LEU A 12 -4.03 0.50 4.31
C LEU A 12 -3.55 1.91 4.69
N GLU A 13 -3.78 2.90 3.84
CA GLU A 13 -3.45 4.31 4.14
C GLU A 13 -4.19 4.81 5.37
N LYS A 14 -5.46 4.44 5.52
CA LYS A 14 -6.28 4.77 6.68
C LYS A 14 -5.74 4.12 7.95
N ILE A 15 -5.27 2.88 7.87
CA ILE A 15 -4.64 2.19 9.00
C ILE A 15 -3.38 2.92 9.44
N VAL A 16 -2.55 3.39 8.51
CA VAL A 16 -1.35 4.18 8.83
C VAL A 16 -1.75 5.46 9.56
N GLU A 17 -2.78 6.16 9.09
CA GLU A 17 -3.28 7.37 9.72
C GLU A 17 -3.78 7.12 11.14
N GLU A 18 -4.55 6.06 11.34
CA GLU A 18 -5.04 5.67 12.67
C GLU A 18 -3.88 5.32 13.62
N LYS A 19 -2.89 4.58 13.13
CA LYS A 19 -1.70 4.25 13.92
C LYS A 19 -0.87 5.49 14.26
N PHE A 20 -0.76 6.42 13.33
CA PHE A 20 -0.09 7.70 13.57
C PHE A 20 -0.81 8.51 14.67
N ASN A 21 -2.13 8.58 14.60
CA ASN A 21 -2.92 9.30 15.60
C ASN A 21 -2.74 8.68 17.01
N THR A 22 -2.80 7.35 17.09
CA THR A 22 -2.58 6.62 18.35
C THR A 22 -1.17 6.87 18.87
N PHE A 23 -0.17 6.76 18.02
CA PHE A 23 1.23 7.03 18.36
C PHE A 23 1.38 8.47 18.89
N ASN A 24 0.80 9.44 18.20
CA ASN A 24 0.91 10.84 18.55
C ASN A 24 0.25 11.13 19.92
N GLU A 25 -0.90 10.52 20.19
CA GLU A 25 -1.58 10.64 21.50
C GLU A 25 -0.73 10.04 22.62
N GLU A 26 -0.19 8.83 22.41
CA GLU A 26 0.65 8.17 23.40
C GLU A 26 1.94 8.95 23.65
N LYS A 27 2.58 9.43 22.59
CA LYS A 27 3.79 10.25 22.65
C LYS A 27 3.52 11.54 23.44
N ASN A 28 2.42 12.21 23.17
CA ASN A 28 2.06 13.45 23.84
C ASN A 28 1.80 13.22 25.32
N ALA A 29 1.12 12.12 25.68
CA ALA A 29 0.89 11.76 27.08
C ALA A 29 2.20 11.55 27.84
N VAL A 30 3.16 10.86 27.22
CA VAL A 30 4.49 10.64 27.81
C VAL A 30 5.26 11.96 27.91
N SER A 31 5.18 12.81 26.89
CA SER A 31 5.84 14.12 26.88
C SER A 31 5.33 15.02 28.02
N VAL A 32 4.03 14.99 28.30
CA VAL A 32 3.44 15.74 29.44
C VAL A 32 4.05 15.26 30.73
N LYS A 33 4.19 13.95 30.94
CA LYS A 33 4.83 13.39 32.14
C LYS A 33 6.28 13.85 32.28
N ILE A 34 7.02 13.89 31.19
CA ILE A 34 8.42 14.37 31.18
C ILE A 34 8.46 15.83 31.62
N HIS A 35 7.58 16.67 31.08
CA HIS A 35 7.51 18.10 31.49
C HIS A 35 7.14 18.28 32.94
N GLU A 36 6.23 17.48 33.45
CA GLU A 36 5.86 17.52 34.89
C GLU A 36 7.05 17.16 35.78
N ILE A 37 7.80 16.13 35.41
CA ILE A 37 9.02 15.73 36.14
C ILE A 37 10.07 16.84 36.06
N GLN A 38 10.26 17.43 34.86
CA GLN A 38 11.20 18.56 34.73
C GLN A 38 10.81 19.73 35.61
N LYS A 39 9.54 20.04 35.72
CA LYS A 39 9.02 21.07 36.58
C LYS A 39 9.34 20.76 38.04
N ASP A 40 9.15 19.50 38.46
CA ASP A 40 9.48 19.08 39.84
C ASP A 40 10.98 19.20 40.11
N ILE A 41 11.82 18.87 39.14
CA ILE A 41 13.28 19.03 39.25
C ILE A 41 13.64 20.52 39.43
N ASP A 42 13.08 21.37 38.60
CA ASP A 42 13.37 22.81 38.59
C ASP A 42 12.91 23.51 39.85
N GLN A 43 11.76 23.13 40.39
CA GLN A 43 11.18 23.73 41.56
C GLN A 43 11.78 23.20 42.89
N GLY A 44 12.41 22.03 42.86
CA GLY A 44 13.01 21.43 44.04
C GLY A 44 12.05 21.11 45.16
N ARG A 45 10.74 21.00 44.88
CA ARG A 45 9.67 20.81 45.90
C ARG A 45 9.21 19.36 46.03
N SER A 46 9.71 18.46 45.17
CA SER A 46 9.30 17.07 45.21
C SER A 46 9.95 16.33 46.39
N LYS A 47 9.19 15.44 46.99
CA LYS A 47 9.70 14.54 48.05
C LYS A 47 10.59 13.43 47.44
N THR A 48 10.50 13.20 46.13
CA THR A 48 11.31 12.21 45.44
C THR A 48 12.73 12.73 45.25
N PRO A 49 13.76 11.90 45.52
CA PRO A 49 15.14 12.32 45.30
C PRO A 49 15.37 12.71 43.82
N ARG A 50 16.21 13.73 43.62
CA ARG A 50 16.50 14.28 42.29
C ARG A 50 17.05 13.22 41.33
N VAL A 51 17.88 12.32 41.81
CA VAL A 51 18.44 11.21 41.02
C VAL A 51 17.33 10.31 40.50
N GLU A 52 16.32 10.03 41.33
CA GLU A 52 15.17 9.21 40.92
C GLU A 52 14.31 9.94 39.89
N LEU A 53 14.13 11.25 40.03
CA LEU A 53 13.40 12.05 39.05
C LEU A 53 14.07 12.02 37.67
N TYR A 54 15.40 12.15 37.60
CA TYR A 54 16.15 12.05 36.37
C TYR A 54 16.02 10.66 35.74
N LYS A 55 16.05 9.62 36.58
CA LYS A 55 15.88 8.23 36.09
C LYS A 55 14.50 8.01 35.51
N GLN A 56 13.45 8.50 36.18
CA GLN A 56 12.07 8.41 35.67
C GLN A 56 11.95 9.14 34.32
N GLN A 57 12.58 10.31 34.20
CA GLN A 57 12.57 11.09 32.97
C GLN A 57 13.28 10.35 31.84
N ASP A 58 14.42 9.72 32.12
CA ASP A 58 15.16 8.92 31.12
C ASP A 58 14.35 7.71 30.68
N ASP A 59 13.66 7.03 31.60
CA ASP A 59 12.81 5.89 31.27
C ASP A 59 11.66 6.31 30.34
N LEU A 60 11.06 7.47 30.59
CA LEU A 60 10.00 8.02 29.73
C LEU A 60 10.52 8.40 28.35
N LYS A 61 11.74 8.94 28.28
CA LYS A 61 12.38 9.25 26.98
C LYS A 61 12.65 7.98 26.18
N LYS A 62 13.03 6.90 26.84
CA LYS A 62 13.19 5.59 26.21
C LYS A 62 11.86 5.03 25.71
N GLU A 63 10.79 5.27 26.46
CA GLU A 63 9.44 4.87 26.06
C GLU A 63 9.03 5.57 24.76
N ILE A 64 9.31 6.87 24.63
CA ILE A 64 9.06 7.61 23.38
C ILE A 64 9.84 7.01 22.21
N LYS A 65 11.11 6.67 22.42
CA LYS A 65 11.93 6.03 21.38
C LYS A 65 11.36 4.70 20.95
N SER A 66 10.88 3.91 21.90
CA SER A 66 10.25 2.62 21.64
C SER A 66 8.96 2.77 20.85
N LEU A 67 8.10 3.71 21.24
CA LEU A 67 6.86 4.03 20.53
C LEU A 67 7.13 4.49 19.10
N THR A 68 8.12 5.35 18.92
CA THR A 68 8.52 5.87 17.62
C THR A 68 9.01 4.74 16.73
N HIS A 69 9.87 3.87 17.23
CA HIS A 69 10.43 2.75 16.51
C HIS A 69 9.33 1.77 16.07
N SER A 70 8.43 1.43 16.99
CA SER A 70 7.30 0.55 16.71
C SER A 70 6.39 1.12 15.61
N PHE A 71 6.05 2.41 15.71
CA PHE A 71 5.23 3.07 14.71
C PHE A 71 5.92 3.08 13.34
N MET A 72 7.21 3.42 13.29
CA MET A 72 7.96 3.45 12.02
C MET A 72 8.04 2.09 11.36
N ASN A 73 8.23 1.03 12.15
CA ASN A 73 8.24 -0.34 11.63
C ASN A 73 6.89 -0.73 11.05
N ASP A 74 5.80 -0.44 11.76
CA ASP A 74 4.44 -0.73 11.30
C ASP A 74 4.13 0.05 10.02
N ARG A 75 4.48 1.33 9.99
CA ARG A 75 4.30 2.19 8.82
C ARG A 75 5.04 1.65 7.61
N ASP A 76 6.31 1.30 7.79
CA ASP A 76 7.15 0.83 6.69
C ASP A 76 6.64 -0.50 6.14
N SER A 77 6.18 -1.40 7.02
CA SER A 77 5.57 -2.66 6.63
C SER A 77 4.30 -2.44 5.78
N ILE A 78 3.46 -1.50 6.20
CA ILE A 78 2.21 -1.19 5.49
C ILE A 78 2.51 -0.51 4.15
N TYR A 79 3.45 0.43 4.11
CA TYR A 79 3.85 1.08 2.85
C TYR A 79 4.47 0.10 1.86
N SER A 80 5.19 -0.92 2.34
CA SER A 80 5.69 -1.99 1.46
C SER A 80 4.53 -2.73 0.78
N LYS A 81 3.46 -3.00 1.51
CA LYS A 81 2.26 -3.63 0.95
C LYS A 81 1.58 -2.73 -0.07
N ILE A 82 1.47 -1.44 0.24
CA ILE A 82 0.89 -0.44 -0.69
C ILE A 82 1.70 -0.40 -1.98
N THR A 83 3.02 -0.35 -1.89
CA THR A 83 3.91 -0.33 -3.06
C THR A 83 3.70 -1.55 -3.94
N ARG A 84 3.60 -2.75 -3.34
CA ARG A 84 3.33 -3.98 -4.09
C ARG A 84 1.98 -3.93 -4.80
N LEU A 85 0.96 -3.40 -4.15
CA LEU A 85 -0.38 -3.26 -4.74
C LEU A 85 -0.35 -2.26 -5.90
N GLU A 86 0.36 -1.15 -5.75
CA GLU A 86 0.52 -0.15 -6.82
C GLU A 86 1.25 -0.73 -8.03
N GLU A 87 2.30 -1.53 -7.81
CA GLU A 87 3.03 -2.22 -8.87
C GLU A 87 2.13 -3.23 -9.59
N THR A 88 1.35 -4.00 -8.83
CA THR A 88 0.39 -4.96 -9.38
C THR A 88 -0.67 -4.25 -10.22
N LYS A 89 -1.21 -3.15 -9.71
CA LYS A 89 -2.20 -2.33 -10.42
C LYS A 89 -1.65 -1.84 -11.76
N LYS A 90 -0.44 -1.28 -11.75
CA LYS A 90 0.22 -0.78 -12.95
C LYS A 90 0.44 -1.89 -13.96
N LYS A 91 0.91 -3.05 -13.51
CA LYS A 91 1.14 -4.21 -14.37
C LYS A 91 -0.14 -4.67 -15.04
N ILE A 92 -1.24 -4.73 -14.29
CA ILE A 92 -2.55 -5.12 -14.82
C ILE A 92 -3.05 -4.10 -15.84
N GLU A 93 -2.93 -2.81 -15.54
CA GLU A 93 -3.31 -1.74 -16.46
C GLU A 93 -2.52 -1.82 -17.77
N ASP A 94 -1.20 -2.01 -17.68
CA ASP A 94 -0.34 -2.14 -18.86
C ASP A 94 -0.71 -3.38 -19.69
N ASN A 95 -0.91 -4.52 -19.06
CA ASN A 95 -1.28 -5.76 -19.74
C ASN A 95 -2.67 -5.65 -20.37
N THR A 96 -3.61 -5.02 -19.72
CA THR A 96 -4.96 -4.78 -20.25
C THR A 96 -4.89 -3.88 -21.47
N ARG A 97 -4.11 -2.81 -21.41
CA ARG A 97 -3.91 -1.88 -22.52
C ARG A 97 -3.29 -2.58 -23.71
N LEU A 98 -2.22 -3.36 -23.48
CA LEU A 98 -1.53 -4.11 -24.55
C LEU A 98 -2.46 -5.16 -25.17
N GLY A 99 -3.23 -5.86 -24.35
CA GLY A 99 -4.21 -6.83 -24.84
C GLY A 99 -5.27 -6.18 -25.70
N LYS A 100 -5.77 -5.01 -25.27
CA LYS A 100 -6.77 -4.25 -26.03
C LYS A 100 -6.22 -3.76 -27.35
N GLU A 101 -5.00 -3.23 -27.36
CA GLU A 101 -4.32 -2.78 -28.58
C GLU A 101 -4.13 -3.93 -29.55
N SER A 102 -3.73 -5.11 -29.05
CA SER A 102 -3.57 -6.31 -29.85
C SER A 102 -4.88 -6.77 -30.47
N ILE A 103 -5.98 -6.75 -29.70
CA ILE A 103 -7.32 -7.09 -30.20
C ILE A 103 -7.74 -6.12 -31.28
N ASP A 104 -7.58 -4.82 -31.08
CA ASP A 104 -7.94 -3.78 -32.04
C ASP A 104 -7.15 -3.96 -33.35
N HIS A 105 -5.85 -4.24 -33.24
CA HIS A 105 -4.99 -4.49 -34.39
C HIS A 105 -5.48 -5.72 -35.18
N ASN A 106 -5.78 -6.81 -34.47
CA ASN A 106 -6.24 -8.05 -35.13
C ASN A 106 -7.64 -7.90 -35.76
N LEU A 107 -8.53 -7.12 -35.14
CA LEU A 107 -9.84 -6.80 -35.70
C LEU A 107 -9.68 -6.03 -37.01
N LYS A 108 -8.76 -5.08 -37.07
CA LYS A 108 -8.45 -4.33 -38.27
C LYS A 108 -7.91 -5.27 -39.39
N ASN A 109 -7.03 -6.20 -39.01
CA ASN A 109 -6.50 -7.19 -39.94
C ASN A 109 -7.61 -8.10 -40.50
N ILE A 110 -8.54 -8.53 -39.63
CA ILE A 110 -9.70 -9.35 -40.06
C ILE A 110 -10.52 -8.57 -41.07
N GLN A 111 -10.78 -7.29 -40.86
CA GLN A 111 -11.53 -6.46 -41.82
C GLN A 111 -10.79 -6.38 -43.14
N ASP A 112 -9.47 -6.20 -43.13
CA ASP A 112 -8.65 -6.17 -44.35
C ASP A 112 -8.68 -7.51 -45.08
N PHE A 113 -8.64 -8.64 -44.35
CA PHE A 113 -8.71 -9.98 -44.94
C PHE A 113 -10.07 -10.28 -45.56
N ILE A 114 -11.15 -9.83 -44.92
CA ILE A 114 -12.51 -9.91 -45.46
C ILE A 114 -12.59 -9.14 -46.78
N ASP A 115 -12.06 -7.94 -46.80
CA ASP A 115 -12.06 -7.06 -47.95
C ASP A 115 -11.25 -7.68 -49.14
N ARG A 116 -10.19 -8.42 -48.79
CA ARG A 116 -9.34 -9.11 -49.81
C ARG A 116 -9.81 -10.52 -50.14
N GLY A 117 -10.78 -11.07 -49.40
CA GLY A 117 -11.25 -12.43 -49.56
C GLY A 117 -10.28 -13.51 -49.08
N ASN A 118 -9.37 -13.19 -48.16
CA ASN A 118 -8.37 -14.13 -47.64
C ASN A 118 -8.83 -14.77 -46.32
N THR A 119 -9.48 -15.93 -46.45
CA THR A 119 -10.09 -16.65 -45.32
C THR A 119 -9.07 -17.23 -44.33
N ASN A 120 -7.93 -17.73 -44.80
CA ASN A 120 -6.92 -18.37 -43.97
C ASN A 120 -6.28 -17.39 -42.98
N GLU A 121 -5.88 -16.21 -43.48
CA GLU A 121 -5.31 -15.16 -42.62
C GLU A 121 -6.31 -14.63 -41.61
N MET A 122 -7.61 -14.60 -41.97
CA MET A 122 -8.69 -14.24 -41.09
C MET A 122 -8.76 -15.19 -39.87
N PHE A 123 -8.66 -16.49 -40.08
CA PHE A 123 -8.65 -17.48 -39.01
C PHE A 123 -7.46 -17.31 -38.08
N VAL A 124 -6.27 -16.99 -38.59
CA VAL A 124 -5.07 -16.73 -37.78
C VAL A 124 -5.28 -15.52 -36.89
N ALA A 125 -5.86 -14.44 -37.42
CA ALA A 125 -6.16 -13.23 -36.64
C ALA A 125 -7.20 -13.51 -35.55
N MET A 126 -8.21 -14.31 -35.80
CA MET A 126 -9.22 -14.72 -34.83
C MET A 126 -8.61 -15.53 -33.68
N GLU A 127 -7.66 -16.42 -33.98
CA GLU A 127 -6.96 -17.20 -32.98
C GLU A 127 -6.10 -16.29 -32.07
N ALA A 128 -5.45 -15.28 -32.64
CA ALA A 128 -4.66 -14.31 -31.90
C ALA A 128 -5.55 -13.51 -30.91
N ILE A 129 -6.75 -13.14 -31.36
CA ILE A 129 -7.73 -12.46 -30.47
C ILE A 129 -8.14 -13.36 -29.31
N LYS A 130 -8.44 -14.61 -29.58
CA LYS A 130 -8.79 -15.61 -28.57
C LYS A 130 -7.68 -15.75 -27.52
N ASN A 131 -6.42 -15.82 -27.93
CA ASN A 131 -5.28 -15.91 -27.05
C ASN A 131 -5.14 -14.65 -26.17
N SER A 132 -5.36 -13.46 -26.72
CA SER A 132 -5.34 -12.19 -25.98
C SER A 132 -6.40 -12.18 -24.87
N ILE A 133 -7.59 -12.68 -25.16
CA ILE A 133 -8.69 -12.79 -24.20
C ILE A 133 -8.31 -13.75 -23.06
N ILE A 134 -7.68 -14.88 -23.37
CA ILE A 134 -7.21 -15.84 -22.35
C ILE A 134 -6.21 -15.20 -21.42
N ILE A 135 -5.24 -14.45 -21.96
CA ILE A 135 -4.23 -13.74 -21.17
C ILE A 135 -4.90 -12.72 -20.23
N MET A 136 -5.83 -11.93 -20.73
CA MET A 136 -6.56 -10.96 -19.93
C MET A 136 -7.35 -11.64 -18.81
N ASN A 137 -8.00 -12.76 -19.08
CA ASN A 137 -8.75 -13.52 -18.06
C ASN A 137 -7.82 -14.06 -16.96
N ASN A 138 -6.61 -14.49 -17.32
CA ASN A 138 -5.62 -14.97 -16.35
C ASN A 138 -5.14 -13.84 -15.43
N GLU A 139 -4.97 -12.64 -15.98
CA GLU A 139 -4.64 -11.45 -15.18
C GLU A 139 -5.75 -11.13 -14.17
N LEU A 140 -7.01 -11.28 -14.58
CA LEU A 140 -8.17 -11.09 -13.70
C LEU A 140 -8.18 -12.09 -12.55
N LYS A 141 -7.81 -13.34 -12.80
CA LYS A 141 -7.70 -14.38 -11.76
C LYS A 141 -6.57 -14.07 -10.78
N SER A 142 -5.46 -13.54 -11.26
CA SER A 142 -4.34 -13.12 -10.41
C SER A 142 -4.75 -11.99 -9.48
N LEU A 143 -5.58 -11.07 -9.95
CA LEU A 143 -6.13 -9.98 -9.16
C LEU A 143 -6.99 -10.50 -8.00
N LYS A 144 -7.83 -11.51 -8.25
CA LYS A 144 -8.64 -12.15 -7.21
C LYS A 144 -7.79 -12.76 -6.10
N LYS A 145 -6.65 -13.35 -6.42
CA LYS A 145 -5.73 -13.92 -5.43
C LYS A 145 -5.12 -12.85 -4.52
N VAL A 146 -4.87 -11.66 -5.03
CA VAL A 146 -4.36 -10.53 -4.24
C VAL A 146 -5.41 -10.07 -3.22
N ASP A 147 -6.68 -10.07 -3.61
CA ASP A 147 -7.79 -9.71 -2.71
C ASP A 147 -7.99 -10.72 -1.57
N ASP A 148 -7.66 -11.99 -1.79
CA ASP A 148 -7.84 -13.08 -0.81
C ASP A 148 -6.69 -13.16 0.22
N THR A 149 -5.64 -12.40 0.03
CA THR A 149 -4.50 -12.32 0.96
C THR A 149 -4.54 -11.07 1.82
#